data_5ab5523a6ed4b43ab9c9e669e9b2ebb9
#
_entry.id   5ab5523a6ed4b43ab9c9e669e9b2ebb9
#
_cell.length_a   1.000
_cell.length_b   1.000
_cell.length_c   1.000
_cell.angle_alpha   90.00
_cell.angle_beta   90.00
_cell.angle_gamma   90.00
#
_symmetry.space_group_name_H-M   'P 1'
#
loop_
_entity.id
_entity.type
_entity.pdbx_description
1 polymer ?
#
loop_
_entity_poly.entity_id
_entity_poly.type
_entity_poly.pdbx_seq_one_letter_code
_entity_poly.pdbx_strand_id
1 'polypeptide(L)'
;VRWTMFIGIMAWPLRYILFMIPSLPIIVAALSLHGFGYAFFMVTGNIYTNKKATDDMRASAQALFIFATWGMGNYIGTLFTGYIWDTFKTPSGETIWWQFFMVPAIMCIIMGLIFLAFFRDDPKVTEEDLKGV
;
A
#
# COMPACT_ATOMS: atom_id res chain seq x y z
N VAL A 1 -12.59 -2.07 10.29
CA VAL A 1 -12.10 -1.75 8.93
C VAL A 1 -10.81 -0.93 8.98
N ARG A 2 -10.81 0.17 9.73
CA ARG A 2 -9.66 1.10 9.86
C ARG A 2 -8.36 0.39 10.24
N TRP A 3 -8.37 -0.43 11.28
CA TRP A 3 -7.19 -1.14 11.76
C TRP A 3 -6.72 -2.22 10.76
N THR A 4 -7.65 -2.93 10.14
CA THR A 4 -7.34 -3.94 9.13
C THR A 4 -6.60 -3.32 7.94
N MET A 5 -7.11 -2.21 7.41
CA MET A 5 -6.46 -1.48 6.33
C MET A 5 -5.12 -0.88 6.76
N PHE A 6 -5.03 -0.34 7.99
CA PHE A 6 -3.78 0.21 8.52
C PHE A 6 -2.68 -0.87 8.63
N ILE A 7 -3.02 -2.06 9.14
CA ILE A 7 -2.08 -3.20 9.19
C ILE A 7 -1.61 -3.56 7.77
N GLY A 8 -2.52 -3.56 6.79
CA GLY A 8 -2.17 -3.76 5.39
C GLY A 8 -1.19 -2.71 4.86
N ILE A 9 -1.43 -1.42 5.17
CA ILE A 9 -0.52 -0.33 4.79
C ILE A 9 0.86 -0.52 5.44
N MET A 10 0.92 -0.94 6.71
CA MET A 10 2.19 -1.14 7.44
C MET A 10 3.00 -2.34 6.94
N ALA A 11 2.42 -3.27 6.23
CA ALA A 11 3.14 -4.37 5.60
C ALA A 11 4.13 -3.89 4.51
N TRP A 12 3.82 -2.80 3.81
CA TRP A 12 4.70 -2.27 2.75
C TRP A 12 5.98 -1.62 3.28
N PRO A 13 5.96 -0.68 4.25
CA PRO A 13 7.21 -0.15 4.80
C PRO A 13 8.05 -1.23 5.49
N LEU A 14 7.42 -2.19 6.17
CA LEU A 14 8.13 -3.33 6.74
C LEU A 14 8.88 -4.11 5.65
N ARG A 15 8.25 -4.38 4.51
CA ARG A 15 8.89 -5.02 3.37
C ARG A 15 10.08 -4.21 2.84
N TYR A 16 9.94 -2.89 2.69
CA TYR A 16 11.03 -2.03 2.23
C TYR A 16 12.21 -2.01 3.21
N ILE A 17 11.94 -2.03 4.51
CA ILE A 17 12.97 -2.14 5.55
C ILE A 17 13.73 -3.47 5.43
N LEU A 18 13.00 -4.57 5.21
CA LEU A 18 13.63 -5.88 5.02
C LEU A 18 14.47 -5.96 3.73
N PHE A 19 14.09 -5.24 2.68
CA PHE A 19 14.87 -5.16 1.43
C PHE A 19 16.19 -4.40 1.59
N MET A 20 16.37 -3.63 2.66
CA MET A 20 17.67 -3.01 2.96
C MET A 20 18.71 -4.02 3.45
N ILE A 21 18.28 -5.22 3.88
CA ILE A 21 19.17 -6.29 4.34
C ILE A 21 19.57 -7.14 3.13
N PRO A 22 20.87 -7.20 2.76
CA PRO A 22 21.32 -7.93 1.58
C PRO A 22 21.37 -9.43 1.84
N SER A 23 20.23 -10.06 2.09
CA SER A 23 20.08 -11.49 2.36
C SER A 23 18.95 -12.05 1.51
N LEU A 24 19.28 -12.97 0.61
CA LEU A 24 18.30 -13.57 -0.29
C LEU A 24 17.11 -14.24 0.45
N PRO A 25 17.29 -15.02 1.52
CA PRO A 25 16.17 -15.57 2.28
C PRO A 25 15.25 -14.52 2.88
N ILE A 26 15.81 -13.40 3.37
CA ILE A 26 15.05 -12.29 3.96
C ILE A 26 14.24 -11.58 2.86
N ILE A 27 14.86 -11.35 1.71
CA ILE A 27 14.19 -10.71 0.55
C ILE A 27 13.01 -11.58 0.09
N VAL A 28 13.21 -12.88 -0.05
CA VAL A 28 12.15 -13.83 -0.45
C VAL A 28 11.02 -13.86 0.59
N ALA A 29 11.34 -13.90 1.88
CA ALA A 29 10.33 -13.82 2.95
C ALA A 29 9.58 -12.49 2.93
N ALA A 30 10.28 -11.38 2.67
CA ALA A 30 9.67 -10.05 2.58
C ALA A 30 8.68 -9.91 1.40
N LEU A 31 8.84 -10.68 0.33
CA LEU A 31 7.87 -10.70 -0.77
C LEU A 31 6.48 -11.19 -0.31
N SER A 32 6.40 -12.07 0.70
CA SER A 32 5.12 -12.51 1.27
C SER A 32 4.32 -11.35 1.89
N LEU A 33 5.00 -10.32 2.41
CA LEU A 33 4.35 -9.13 2.94
C LEU A 33 3.60 -8.33 1.86
N HIS A 34 3.98 -8.47 0.60
CA HIS A 34 3.25 -7.84 -0.49
C HIS A 34 1.83 -8.41 -0.63
N GLY A 35 1.70 -9.74 -0.61
CA GLY A 35 0.38 -10.40 -0.63
C GLY A 35 -0.44 -10.06 0.61
N PHE A 36 0.21 -10.02 1.77
CA PHE A 36 -0.44 -9.62 3.02
C PHE A 36 -0.98 -8.18 2.94
N GLY A 37 -0.13 -7.21 2.55
CA GLY A 37 -0.54 -5.81 2.36
C GLY A 37 -1.66 -5.68 1.34
N TYR A 38 -1.60 -6.43 0.23
CA TYR A 38 -2.64 -6.47 -0.78
C TYR A 38 -3.98 -6.97 -0.19
N ALA A 39 -3.97 -8.10 0.50
CA ALA A 39 -5.19 -8.66 1.08
C ALA A 39 -5.83 -7.71 2.11
N PHE A 40 -5.05 -7.18 3.02
CA PHE A 40 -5.57 -6.36 4.11
C PHE A 40 -5.94 -4.93 3.68
N PHE A 41 -5.32 -4.38 2.66
CA PHE A 41 -5.65 -3.04 2.17
C PHE A 41 -6.59 -3.07 0.97
N MET A 42 -6.22 -3.76 -0.11
CA MET A 42 -6.96 -3.70 -1.37
C MET A 42 -8.29 -4.44 -1.29
N VAL A 43 -8.30 -5.66 -0.72
CA VAL A 43 -9.54 -6.43 -0.60
C VAL A 43 -10.49 -5.74 0.38
N THR A 44 -9.98 -5.32 1.55
CA THR A 44 -10.78 -4.59 2.54
C THR A 44 -11.31 -3.27 1.98
N GLY A 45 -10.49 -2.53 1.21
CA GLY A 45 -10.87 -1.28 0.55
C GLY A 45 -11.99 -1.50 -0.49
N ASN A 46 -11.90 -2.57 -1.28
CA ASN A 46 -12.96 -2.93 -2.23
C ASN A 46 -14.28 -3.27 -1.52
N ILE A 47 -14.23 -4.08 -0.44
CA ILE A 47 -15.40 -4.44 0.35
C ILE A 47 -16.02 -3.18 0.97
N TYR A 48 -15.18 -2.32 1.58
CA TYR A 48 -15.64 -1.07 2.19
C TYR A 48 -16.31 -0.16 1.15
N THR A 49 -15.71 0.01 -0.03
CA THR A 49 -16.25 0.82 -1.12
C THR A 49 -17.58 0.26 -1.59
N ASN A 50 -17.68 -1.07 -1.75
CA ASN A 50 -18.92 -1.74 -2.16
C ASN A 50 -20.06 -1.56 -1.15
N LYS A 51 -19.77 -1.66 0.14
CA LYS A 51 -20.77 -1.52 1.21
C LYS A 51 -21.23 -0.07 1.41
N LYS A 52 -20.33 0.90 1.17
CA LYS A 52 -20.65 2.31 1.33
C LYS A 52 -21.38 2.91 0.14
N ALA A 53 -21.15 2.40 -1.05
CA ALA A 53 -21.83 2.86 -2.27
C ALA A 53 -23.31 2.40 -2.30
N THR A 54 -24.16 3.25 -2.87
CA THR A 54 -25.56 2.88 -3.17
C THR A 54 -25.60 1.85 -4.30
N ASP A 55 -26.65 1.07 -4.39
CA ASP A 55 -26.75 -0.05 -5.34
C ASP A 55 -26.51 0.36 -6.80
N ASP A 56 -26.99 1.53 -7.17
CA ASP A 56 -26.85 2.12 -8.50
C ASP A 56 -25.43 2.64 -8.79
N MET A 57 -24.60 2.91 -7.76
CA MET A 57 -23.27 3.48 -7.90
C MET A 57 -22.12 2.50 -7.55
N ARG A 58 -22.40 1.28 -7.13
CA ARG A 58 -21.39 0.31 -6.69
C ARG A 58 -20.29 0.08 -7.72
N ALA A 59 -20.67 -0.20 -8.97
CA ALA A 59 -19.72 -0.45 -10.04
C ALA A 59 -18.82 0.76 -10.29
N SER A 60 -19.40 1.97 -10.32
CA SER A 60 -18.65 3.21 -10.52
C SER A 60 -17.70 3.51 -9.36
N ALA A 61 -18.14 3.27 -8.11
CA ALA A 61 -17.30 3.48 -6.93
C ALA A 61 -16.11 2.51 -6.89
N GLN A 62 -16.32 1.24 -7.22
CA GLN A 62 -15.24 0.26 -7.34
C GLN A 62 -14.28 0.59 -8.48
N ALA A 63 -14.80 0.97 -9.64
CA ALA A 63 -13.96 1.39 -10.76
C ALA A 63 -13.10 2.60 -10.40
N LEU A 64 -13.64 3.58 -9.67
CA LEU A 64 -12.90 4.74 -9.19
C LEU A 64 -11.82 4.35 -8.18
N PHE A 65 -12.11 3.46 -7.24
CA PHE A 65 -11.13 2.94 -6.29
C PHE A 65 -9.97 2.24 -7.00
N ILE A 66 -10.27 1.36 -7.96
CA ILE A 66 -9.27 0.65 -8.77
C ILE A 66 -8.46 1.65 -9.61
N PHE A 67 -9.13 2.60 -10.27
CA PHE A 67 -8.44 3.63 -11.07
C PHE A 67 -7.50 4.48 -10.21
N ALA A 68 -7.94 4.92 -9.04
CA ALA A 68 -7.10 5.72 -8.14
C ALA A 68 -5.88 4.94 -7.63
N THR A 69 -6.06 3.66 -7.26
CA THR A 69 -4.98 2.84 -6.68
C THR A 69 -4.07 2.24 -7.74
N TRP A 70 -4.63 1.52 -8.72
CA TRP A 70 -3.86 0.82 -9.76
C TRP A 70 -3.50 1.71 -10.95
N GLY A 71 -4.38 2.59 -11.35
CA GLY A 71 -4.10 3.50 -12.47
C GLY A 71 -3.17 4.65 -12.04
N MET A 72 -3.73 5.63 -11.36
CA MET A 72 -2.98 6.83 -10.94
C MET A 72 -1.86 6.50 -9.97
N GLY A 73 -2.10 5.62 -9.00
CA GLY A 73 -1.11 5.23 -8.00
C GLY A 73 0.13 4.59 -8.63
N ASN A 74 -0.04 3.66 -9.56
CA ASN A 74 1.08 3.05 -10.27
C ASN A 74 1.79 4.05 -11.18
N TYR A 75 1.07 4.90 -11.90
CA TYR A 75 1.68 5.90 -12.78
C TYR A 75 2.56 6.87 -12.00
N ILE A 76 2.01 7.51 -10.96
CA ILE A 76 2.75 8.44 -10.11
C ILE A 76 3.90 7.72 -9.39
N GLY A 77 3.64 6.51 -8.86
CA GLY A 77 4.64 5.71 -8.18
C GLY A 77 5.82 5.34 -9.07
N THR A 78 5.57 4.99 -10.33
CA THR A 78 6.63 4.66 -11.30
C THR A 78 7.51 5.87 -11.61
N LEU A 79 6.90 7.04 -11.87
CA LEU A 79 7.65 8.28 -12.11
C LEU A 79 8.49 8.66 -10.90
N PHE A 80 7.93 8.56 -9.71
CA PHE A 80 8.63 8.87 -8.47
C PHE A 80 9.77 7.89 -8.19
N THR A 81 9.56 6.59 -8.43
CA THR A 81 10.59 5.56 -8.29
C THR A 81 11.77 5.81 -9.23
N GLY A 82 11.50 6.19 -10.49
CA GLY A 82 12.55 6.56 -11.44
C GLY A 82 13.38 7.75 -10.95
N TYR A 83 12.73 8.80 -10.45
CA TYR A 83 13.40 9.98 -9.89
C TYR A 83 14.28 9.63 -8.68
N ILE A 84 13.76 8.83 -7.74
CA ILE A 84 14.54 8.37 -6.57
C ILE A 84 15.72 7.54 -7.02
N TRP A 85 15.52 6.62 -7.96
CA TRP A 85 16.60 5.77 -8.45
C TRP A 85 17.75 6.60 -9.02
N ASP A 86 17.44 7.58 -9.86
CA ASP A 86 18.48 8.46 -10.43
C ASP A 86 19.21 9.30 -9.37
N THR A 87 18.50 9.66 -8.29
CA THR A 87 19.07 10.45 -7.18
C THR A 87 20.08 9.64 -6.35
N PHE A 88 19.87 8.34 -6.17
CA PHE A 88 20.71 7.48 -5.33
C PHE A 88 21.71 6.61 -6.11
N LYS A 89 22.03 7.00 -7.34
CA LYS A 89 23.13 6.41 -8.10
C LYS A 89 24.46 7.03 -7.71
N THR A 90 25.48 6.18 -7.57
CA THR A 90 26.87 6.62 -7.43
C THR A 90 27.42 7.08 -8.78
N PRO A 91 28.54 7.82 -8.81
CA PRO A 91 29.23 8.16 -10.06
C PRO A 91 29.68 6.92 -10.87
N SER A 92 29.87 5.78 -10.22
CA SER A 92 30.16 4.48 -10.85
C SER A 92 28.92 3.81 -11.46
N GLY A 93 27.71 4.36 -11.27
CA GLY A 93 26.45 3.82 -11.79
C GLY A 93 25.77 2.77 -10.90
N GLU A 94 26.35 2.48 -9.74
CA GLU A 94 25.74 1.56 -8.76
C GLU A 94 24.65 2.27 -7.94
N THR A 95 23.60 1.55 -7.56
CA THR A 95 22.52 2.09 -6.73
C THR A 95 22.80 1.86 -5.25
N ILE A 96 22.63 2.88 -4.43
CA ILE A 96 22.72 2.76 -2.97
C ILE A 96 21.36 2.24 -2.45
N TRP A 97 21.21 0.93 -2.44
CA TRP A 97 19.92 0.25 -2.20
C TRP A 97 19.25 0.59 -0.86
N TRP A 98 20.00 0.74 0.22
CA TRP A 98 19.42 1.06 1.51
C TRP A 98 18.81 2.47 1.54
N GLN A 99 19.43 3.45 0.87
CA GLN A 99 18.86 4.80 0.74
C GLN A 99 17.65 4.80 -0.19
N PHE A 100 17.73 4.06 -1.29
CA PHE A 100 16.64 3.91 -2.24
C PHE A 100 15.37 3.35 -1.56
N PHE A 101 15.47 2.29 -0.77
CA PHE A 101 14.33 1.69 -0.09
C PHE A 101 13.86 2.47 1.14
N MET A 102 14.71 3.29 1.76
CA MET A 102 14.34 4.12 2.89
C MET A 102 13.28 5.15 2.53
N VAL A 103 13.36 5.76 1.34
CA VAL A 103 12.42 6.80 0.91
C VAL A 103 10.98 6.27 0.84
N PRO A 104 10.67 5.21 0.07
CA PRO A 104 9.32 4.67 0.05
C PRO A 104 8.87 4.09 1.40
N ALA A 105 9.79 3.57 2.23
CA ALA A 105 9.45 3.11 3.57
C ALA A 105 8.92 4.26 4.45
N ILE A 106 9.64 5.37 4.50
CA ILE A 106 9.22 6.56 5.25
C ILE A 106 7.90 7.11 4.71
N MET A 107 7.76 7.22 3.38
CA MET A 107 6.52 7.68 2.77
C MET A 107 5.32 6.81 3.13
N CYS A 108 5.46 5.49 3.07
CA CYS A 108 4.38 4.57 3.45
C CYS A 108 4.01 4.70 4.94
N ILE A 109 4.99 4.91 5.84
CA ILE A 109 4.73 5.16 7.26
C ILE A 109 3.94 6.46 7.43
N ILE A 110 4.37 7.54 6.80
CA ILE A 110 3.68 8.84 6.88
C ILE A 110 2.25 8.70 6.34
N MET A 111 2.07 8.09 5.18
CA MET A 111 0.75 7.87 4.60
C MET A 111 -0.13 6.99 5.46
N GLY A 112 0.43 5.96 6.10
CA GLY A 112 -0.29 5.12 7.05
C GLY A 112 -0.75 5.89 8.29
N LEU A 113 0.09 6.76 8.82
CA LEU A 113 -0.28 7.64 9.95
C LEU A 113 -1.35 8.66 9.55
N ILE A 114 -1.24 9.26 8.37
CA ILE A 114 -2.27 10.16 7.81
C ILE A 114 -3.59 9.39 7.65
N PHE A 115 -3.54 8.18 7.06
CA PHE A 115 -4.71 7.33 6.95
C PHE A 115 -5.34 7.07 8.32
N LEU A 116 -4.55 6.70 9.31
CA LEU A 116 -5.03 6.43 10.67
C LEU A 116 -5.63 7.68 11.33
N ALA A 117 -5.12 8.86 11.06
CA ALA A 117 -5.63 10.11 11.62
C ALA A 117 -6.96 10.54 10.99
N PHE A 118 -7.09 10.40 9.67
CA PHE A 118 -8.22 10.94 8.91
C PHE A 118 -9.32 9.92 8.60
N PHE A 119 -8.96 8.64 8.44
CA PHE A 119 -9.95 7.61 8.15
C PHE A 119 -10.73 7.24 9.41
N ARG A 120 -12.05 7.32 9.32
CA ARG A 120 -12.98 6.91 10.37
C ARG A 120 -13.86 5.79 9.84
N ASP A 121 -14.07 4.78 10.69
CA ASP A 121 -14.98 3.69 10.35
C ASP A 121 -16.41 4.23 10.18
N ASP A 122 -17.08 3.78 9.12
CA ASP A 122 -18.51 4.03 8.93
C ASP A 122 -19.30 2.99 9.74
N PRO A 123 -20.23 3.43 10.61
CA PRO A 123 -21.06 2.50 11.38
C PRO A 123 -21.86 1.50 10.54
N LYS A 124 -22.04 1.78 9.25
CA LYS A 124 -22.76 0.90 8.31
C LYS A 124 -21.91 -0.25 7.78
N VAL A 125 -20.58 -0.20 7.99
CA VAL A 125 -19.66 -1.24 7.53
C VAL A 125 -18.96 -1.84 8.75
N THR A 126 -19.44 -3.00 9.19
CA THR A 126 -18.94 -3.71 10.37
C THR A 126 -17.82 -4.67 10.01
N GLU A 127 -17.06 -5.12 11.02
CA GLU A 127 -16.05 -6.18 10.82
C GLU A 127 -16.66 -7.52 10.43
N GLU A 128 -17.93 -7.76 10.74
CA GLU A 128 -18.65 -8.97 10.30
C GLU A 128 -18.84 -8.99 8.78
N ASP A 129 -19.02 -7.83 8.16
CA ASP A 129 -19.10 -7.70 6.71
C ASP A 129 -17.81 -8.13 5.99
N LEU A 130 -16.66 -8.09 6.69
CA LEU A 130 -15.36 -8.53 6.16
C LEU A 130 -15.16 -10.05 6.28
N LYS A 131 -15.93 -10.73 7.13
CA LYS A 131 -15.82 -12.18 7.37
C LYS A 131 -16.71 -13.02 6.44
N GLY A 132 -17.61 -12.38 5.72
CA GLY A 132 -18.61 -13.03 4.87
C GLY A 132 -18.20 -13.20 3.39
N VAL A 133 -16.88 -13.17 3.10
CA VAL A 133 -16.32 -13.34 1.74
C VAL A 133 -15.46 -14.57 1.68
#